data_bfedbbdc1918407bc53466e083af57e1
#
_entry.id   bfedbbdc1918407bc53466e083af57e1
#
_cell.length_a   1.000
_cell.length_b   1.000
_cell.length_c   1.000
_cell.angle_alpha   90.00
_cell.angle_beta   90.00
_cell.angle_gamma   90.00
#
_symmetry.space_group_name_H-M   'P 1'
#
loop_
_entity.id
_entity.type
_entity.pdbx_description
1 polymer ?
#
loop_
_entity_poly.entity_id
_entity_poly.type
_entity_poly.pdbx_seq_one_letter_code
_entity_poly.pdbx_strand_id
1 'polypeptide(L)'
;MVRLVSGSQERLDQGYLNIAQLCDLGQAMLALEGPDSVMVEQVMSQIQKQEPAQWSLAELRAMYKLLQSAVGFDGKYCDLLNAMHTHAVTVTSHMNSATVSELLGVLTSLDQTQAMPLVISLCKRAVRHVAHFTDEELALVLGALMHFGHSDHYFVDAMEKHVPTMAFTSHPETVTKVMQFFGRRNILSPVVFNAVAESFVYRAEEYTTSQVARQIMPFGKLGYLPPNAADVFRKVETILHTRFSHFQPRTLLNVLHSCILVERFPVNFVSKLFSSYFLQQLQEQGTGIDRYVLAQLTQLYMTMKLECPYYEGPRLLSQYRIKSFLTPGHSLETPVDIHLYNSVKSGLVDLLGARSYFGSKVLSPYCYTLDVEIKLDEDGYVLPASYHDEVHKRIALCIDGPKRYTSNKRQLLGKEAIKQRHLRLLGYEIIQIPFYEFDKLRNQASVVEYLHQKIFPHSYRLSW
;
A
#
# COMPACT_ATOMS: atom_id res chain seq x y z
N MET A 1 42.93 -20.64 18.20
CA MET A 1 41.46 -20.54 18.39
C MET A 1 41.01 -21.17 19.71
N VAL A 2 41.31 -22.42 20.02
CA VAL A 2 40.90 -23.10 21.27
C VAL A 2 41.29 -22.35 22.55
N ARG A 3 42.49 -21.80 22.62
CA ARG A 3 42.93 -21.00 23.77
C ARG A 3 42.17 -19.67 23.96
N LEU A 4 41.77 -19.04 22.88
CA LEU A 4 40.98 -17.81 22.94
C LEU A 4 39.53 -18.10 23.43
N VAL A 5 38.93 -19.17 22.94
CA VAL A 5 37.60 -19.59 23.38
C VAL A 5 37.61 -19.98 24.86
N SER A 6 38.64 -20.73 25.29
CA SER A 6 38.79 -21.15 26.68
C SER A 6 39.02 -19.95 27.63
N GLY A 7 39.85 -18.99 27.24
CA GLY A 7 40.08 -17.76 28.01
C GLY A 7 38.84 -16.86 28.08
N SER A 8 38.07 -16.84 27.03
CA SER A 8 36.80 -16.09 27.00
C SER A 8 35.74 -16.75 27.90
N GLN A 9 35.67 -18.07 27.90
CA GLN A 9 34.78 -18.83 28.79
C GLN A 9 35.11 -18.58 30.26
N GLU A 10 36.39 -18.55 30.60
CA GLU A 10 36.84 -18.30 31.98
C GLU A 10 36.41 -16.89 32.44
N ARG A 11 36.58 -15.87 31.59
CA ARG A 11 36.14 -14.50 31.90
C ARG A 11 34.62 -14.39 32.02
N LEU A 12 33.88 -15.09 31.17
CA LEU A 12 32.43 -15.15 31.23
C LEU A 12 31.97 -15.80 32.56
N ASP A 13 32.58 -16.90 32.96
CA ASP A 13 32.24 -17.61 34.18
C ASP A 13 32.53 -16.77 35.45
N GLN A 14 33.51 -15.87 35.40
CA GLN A 14 33.83 -14.94 36.49
C GLN A 14 32.81 -13.83 36.67
N GLY A 15 31.98 -13.55 35.66
CA GLY A 15 30.88 -12.56 35.72
C GLY A 15 31.32 -11.09 35.76
N TYR A 16 32.56 -10.76 35.39
CA TYR A 16 33.10 -9.39 35.42
C TYR A 16 32.97 -8.62 34.09
N LEU A 17 32.35 -9.20 33.08
CA LEU A 17 32.21 -8.54 31.80
C LEU A 17 31.08 -7.48 31.85
N ASN A 18 31.36 -6.31 31.29
CA ASN A 18 30.35 -5.28 31.11
C ASN A 18 29.47 -5.57 29.86
N ILE A 19 28.43 -4.80 29.66
CA ILE A 19 27.50 -5.01 28.55
C ILE A 19 28.19 -4.94 27.18
N ALA A 20 29.08 -3.98 26.96
CA ALA A 20 29.82 -3.88 25.70
C ALA A 20 30.68 -5.13 25.45
N GLN A 21 31.36 -5.63 26.44
CA GLN A 21 32.19 -6.84 26.36
C GLN A 21 31.31 -8.09 26.13
N LEU A 22 30.18 -8.19 26.82
CA LEU A 22 29.21 -9.29 26.61
C LEU A 22 28.66 -9.29 25.19
N CYS A 23 28.32 -8.14 24.64
CA CYS A 23 27.86 -8.02 23.27
C CYS A 23 28.95 -8.40 22.25
N ASP A 24 30.16 -7.94 22.44
CA ASP A 24 31.29 -8.29 21.56
C ASP A 24 31.59 -9.80 21.61
N LEU A 25 31.57 -10.40 22.79
CA LEU A 25 31.74 -11.85 22.93
C LEU A 25 30.59 -12.61 22.26
N GLY A 26 29.35 -12.17 22.45
CA GLY A 26 28.18 -12.76 21.82
C GLY A 26 28.25 -12.71 20.30
N GLN A 27 28.63 -11.58 19.72
CA GLN A 27 28.82 -11.44 18.26
C GLN A 27 29.93 -12.34 17.74
N ALA A 28 31.07 -12.40 18.45
CA ALA A 28 32.17 -13.24 18.05
C ALA A 28 31.79 -14.74 18.07
N MET A 29 31.06 -15.17 19.07
CA MET A 29 30.64 -16.56 19.20
C MET A 29 29.53 -16.91 18.20
N LEU A 30 28.63 -16.00 17.89
CA LEU A 30 27.65 -16.19 16.80
C LEU A 30 28.37 -16.40 15.47
N ALA A 31 29.44 -15.63 15.21
CA ALA A 31 30.21 -15.76 13.97
C ALA A 31 30.99 -17.06 13.88
N LEU A 32 31.45 -17.58 15.02
CA LEU A 32 32.30 -18.80 15.11
C LEU A 32 31.50 -20.09 15.20
N GLU A 33 30.49 -20.11 16.04
CA GLU A 33 29.75 -21.35 16.40
C GLU A 33 28.26 -21.31 15.96
N GLY A 34 27.76 -20.15 15.55
CA GLY A 34 26.37 -19.97 15.17
C GLY A 34 25.44 -19.73 16.37
N PRO A 35 24.11 -19.63 16.10
CA PRO A 35 23.11 -19.24 17.09
C PRO A 35 22.87 -20.28 18.19
N ASP A 36 23.28 -21.52 17.99
CA ASP A 36 23.13 -22.62 18.96
C ASP A 36 24.31 -22.75 19.93
N SER A 37 25.22 -21.78 19.90
CA SER A 37 26.37 -21.77 20.79
C SER A 37 25.97 -21.68 22.27
N VAL A 38 26.48 -22.56 23.09
CA VAL A 38 26.27 -22.56 24.54
C VAL A 38 26.79 -21.26 25.16
N MET A 39 27.90 -20.73 24.65
CA MET A 39 28.46 -19.47 25.12
C MET A 39 27.59 -18.27 24.83
N VAL A 40 26.92 -18.24 23.67
CA VAL A 40 25.90 -17.21 23.32
C VAL A 40 24.77 -17.26 24.34
N GLU A 41 24.27 -18.44 24.67
CA GLU A 41 23.22 -18.62 25.66
C GLU A 41 23.64 -18.13 27.06
N GLN A 42 24.87 -18.40 27.46
CA GLN A 42 25.43 -17.91 28.72
C GLN A 42 25.59 -16.39 28.74
N VAL A 43 26.03 -15.79 27.62
CA VAL A 43 26.13 -14.33 27.46
C VAL A 43 24.74 -13.69 27.60
N MET A 44 23.75 -14.22 26.94
CA MET A 44 22.38 -13.73 27.03
C MET A 44 21.80 -13.89 28.45
N SER A 45 22.08 -14.97 29.11
CA SER A 45 21.68 -15.18 30.51
C SER A 45 22.24 -14.13 31.47
N GLN A 46 23.48 -13.72 31.26
CA GLN A 46 24.09 -12.64 32.07
C GLN A 46 23.50 -11.27 31.73
N ILE A 47 23.22 -11.01 30.46
CA ILE A 47 22.62 -9.74 30.02
C ILE A 47 21.22 -9.58 30.61
N GLN A 48 20.42 -10.65 30.64
CA GLN A 48 19.07 -10.62 31.21
C GLN A 48 19.00 -10.26 32.70
N LYS A 49 20.11 -10.41 33.42
CA LYS A 49 20.19 -10.05 34.85
C LYS A 49 20.42 -8.55 35.07
N GLN A 50 20.69 -7.79 33.99
CA GLN A 50 20.96 -6.36 34.08
C GLN A 50 19.72 -5.55 33.75
N GLU A 51 19.68 -4.30 34.24
CA GLU A 51 18.58 -3.38 33.95
C GLU A 51 18.90 -2.50 32.72
N PRO A 52 18.20 -2.65 31.62
CA PRO A 52 18.44 -1.85 30.41
C PRO A 52 18.33 -0.34 30.61
N ALA A 53 17.55 0.11 31.60
CA ALA A 53 17.37 1.52 31.93
C ALA A 53 18.66 2.25 32.29
N GLN A 54 19.72 1.52 32.68
CA GLN A 54 21.00 2.09 33.04
C GLN A 54 22.02 2.04 31.91
N TRP A 55 21.67 1.45 30.78
CA TRP A 55 22.60 1.32 29.65
C TRP A 55 22.78 2.64 28.93
N SER A 56 24.01 2.89 28.48
CA SER A 56 24.31 3.98 27.58
C SER A 56 23.68 3.71 26.18
N LEU A 57 23.59 4.74 25.38
CA LEU A 57 23.10 4.59 23.99
C LEU A 57 23.96 3.61 23.19
N ALA A 58 25.30 3.65 23.38
CA ALA A 58 26.21 2.72 22.71
C ALA A 58 25.98 1.26 23.13
N GLU A 59 25.74 1.02 24.40
CA GLU A 59 25.42 -0.31 24.95
C GLU A 59 24.08 -0.80 24.43
N LEU A 60 23.07 0.06 24.38
CA LEU A 60 21.75 -0.24 23.86
C LEU A 60 21.81 -0.62 22.38
N ARG A 61 22.57 0.14 21.58
CA ARG A 61 22.80 -0.17 20.16
C ARG A 61 23.50 -1.52 19.97
N ALA A 62 24.55 -1.78 20.74
CA ALA A 62 25.28 -3.03 20.68
C ALA A 62 24.37 -4.22 20.99
N MET A 63 23.48 -4.07 21.96
CA MET A 63 22.55 -5.12 22.36
C MET A 63 21.47 -5.37 21.27
N TYR A 64 20.93 -4.33 20.66
CA TYR A 64 20.01 -4.47 19.53
C TYR A 64 20.66 -5.21 18.35
N LYS A 65 21.91 -4.88 18.04
CA LYS A 65 22.68 -5.59 17.00
C LYS A 65 22.90 -7.05 17.32
N LEU A 66 23.23 -7.36 18.56
CA LEU A 66 23.40 -8.74 18.99
C LEU A 66 22.11 -9.55 18.79
N LEU A 67 20.98 -9.00 19.21
CA LEU A 67 19.68 -9.65 19.03
C LEU A 67 19.30 -9.81 17.55
N GLN A 68 19.63 -8.84 16.71
CA GLN A 68 19.41 -8.93 15.26
C GLN A 68 20.23 -10.06 14.62
N SER A 69 21.47 -10.23 15.07
CA SER A 69 22.38 -11.27 14.55
C SER A 69 22.01 -12.67 15.02
N ALA A 70 21.34 -12.76 16.16
CA ALA A 70 20.90 -14.02 16.75
C ALA A 70 19.56 -14.43 16.16
N VAL A 71 19.59 -14.98 14.96
CA VAL A 71 18.38 -15.45 14.24
C VAL A 71 17.74 -16.62 15.01
N GLY A 72 16.41 -16.56 15.25
CA GLY A 72 15.64 -17.67 15.81
C GLY A 72 15.23 -17.55 17.28
N PHE A 73 15.25 -16.35 17.85
CA PHE A 73 14.76 -16.10 19.21
C PHE A 73 13.23 -15.91 19.24
N ASP A 74 12.50 -16.98 19.10
CA ASP A 74 11.04 -16.99 19.15
C ASP A 74 10.51 -16.57 20.53
N GLY A 75 10.44 -15.28 20.78
CA GLY A 75 9.86 -14.72 22.01
C GLY A 75 10.65 -14.93 23.30
N LYS A 76 11.81 -15.58 23.24
CA LYS A 76 12.62 -15.93 24.42
C LYS A 76 13.13 -14.73 25.20
N TYR A 77 13.33 -13.59 24.53
CA TYR A 77 13.88 -12.36 25.12
C TYR A 77 12.87 -11.20 25.08
N CYS A 78 11.59 -11.51 25.09
CA CYS A 78 10.51 -10.51 25.00
C CYS A 78 10.59 -9.47 26.12
N ASP A 79 10.80 -9.90 27.38
CA ASP A 79 10.87 -9.01 28.53
C ASP A 79 12.08 -8.07 28.45
N LEU A 80 13.22 -8.61 28.03
CA LEU A 80 14.43 -7.81 27.79
C LEU A 80 14.20 -6.78 26.70
N LEU A 81 13.63 -7.19 25.56
CA LEU A 81 13.32 -6.30 24.45
C LEU A 81 12.35 -5.19 24.87
N ASN A 82 11.29 -5.52 25.60
CA ASN A 82 10.34 -4.53 26.09
C ASN A 82 10.97 -3.51 27.01
N ALA A 83 11.85 -3.94 27.90
CA ALA A 83 12.62 -3.04 28.77
C ALA A 83 13.59 -2.15 27.97
N MET A 84 14.25 -2.72 26.95
CA MET A 84 15.10 -1.97 26.03
C MET A 84 14.31 -0.93 25.24
N HIS A 85 13.13 -1.28 24.73
CA HIS A 85 12.27 -0.33 23.99
C HIS A 85 11.82 0.83 24.88
N THR A 86 11.44 0.55 26.11
CA THR A 86 11.05 1.58 27.09
C THR A 86 12.19 2.56 27.37
N HIS A 87 13.39 2.05 27.54
CA HIS A 87 14.57 2.90 27.72
C HIS A 87 14.94 3.67 26.45
N ALA A 88 14.88 3.02 25.29
CA ALA A 88 15.20 3.64 24.00
C ALA A 88 14.33 4.88 23.72
N VAL A 89 13.05 4.86 24.08
CA VAL A 89 12.16 6.02 23.96
C VAL A 89 12.72 7.23 24.70
N THR A 90 13.27 7.03 25.89
CA THR A 90 13.80 8.13 26.72
C THR A 90 15.08 8.76 26.16
N VAL A 91 15.87 8.02 25.40
CA VAL A 91 17.15 8.48 24.83
C VAL A 91 17.07 8.84 23.35
N THR A 92 15.89 8.80 22.75
CA THR A 92 15.70 9.08 21.32
C THR A 92 16.19 10.47 20.93
N SER A 93 16.04 11.46 21.80
CA SER A 93 16.49 12.86 21.57
C SER A 93 18.01 13.00 21.37
N HIS A 94 18.80 12.02 21.81
CA HIS A 94 20.26 12.00 21.67
C HIS A 94 20.74 11.21 20.45
N MET A 95 19.83 10.62 19.69
CA MET A 95 20.18 9.79 18.55
C MET A 95 20.48 10.64 17.31
N ASN A 96 21.53 10.26 16.59
CA ASN A 96 21.85 10.82 15.28
C ASN A 96 21.14 10.04 14.14
N SER A 97 21.36 10.47 12.90
CA SER A 97 20.76 9.84 11.72
C SER A 97 21.11 8.35 11.60
N ALA A 98 22.37 8.00 11.81
CA ALA A 98 22.83 6.61 11.75
C ALA A 98 22.15 5.73 12.81
N THR A 99 22.03 6.21 14.03
CA THR A 99 21.39 5.47 15.13
C THR A 99 19.90 5.27 14.89
N VAL A 100 19.19 6.30 14.44
CA VAL A 100 17.76 6.24 14.15
C VAL A 100 17.47 5.19 13.06
N SER A 101 18.20 5.23 11.95
CA SER A 101 18.04 4.28 10.86
C SER A 101 18.38 2.86 11.28
N GLU A 102 19.45 2.69 12.02
CA GLU A 102 19.88 1.38 12.53
C GLU A 102 18.83 0.73 13.44
N LEU A 103 18.32 1.48 14.42
CA LEU A 103 17.31 0.95 15.35
C LEU A 103 16.00 0.63 14.64
N LEU A 104 15.54 1.46 13.72
CA LEU A 104 14.36 1.15 12.90
C LEU A 104 14.56 -0.13 12.09
N GLY A 105 15.74 -0.31 11.50
CA GLY A 105 16.10 -1.53 10.79
C GLY A 105 16.07 -2.78 11.67
N VAL A 106 16.62 -2.68 12.88
CA VAL A 106 16.61 -3.79 13.85
C VAL A 106 15.20 -4.15 14.30
N LEU A 107 14.37 -3.14 14.62
CA LEU A 107 12.97 -3.37 15.02
C LEU A 107 12.18 -4.07 13.90
N THR A 108 12.44 -3.71 12.66
CA THR A 108 11.83 -4.36 11.48
C THR A 108 12.28 -5.81 11.35
N SER A 109 13.58 -6.07 11.45
CA SER A 109 14.16 -7.42 11.36
C SER A 109 13.63 -8.35 12.44
N LEU A 110 13.44 -7.85 13.65
CA LEU A 110 12.93 -8.59 14.79
C LEU A 110 11.40 -8.62 14.86
N ASP A 111 10.74 -7.98 13.93
CA ASP A 111 9.26 -7.86 13.86
C ASP A 111 8.63 -7.45 15.21
N GLN A 112 9.15 -6.40 15.81
CA GLN A 112 8.73 -5.91 17.13
C GLN A 112 7.46 -5.05 17.03
N THR A 113 6.33 -5.67 16.74
CA THR A 113 5.03 -4.99 16.56
C THR A 113 4.56 -4.24 17.82
N GLN A 114 4.96 -4.68 19.00
CA GLN A 114 4.65 -4.03 20.28
C GLN A 114 5.50 -2.77 20.54
N ALA A 115 6.52 -2.50 19.72
CA ALA A 115 7.42 -1.36 19.90
C ALA A 115 6.91 -0.07 19.25
N MET A 116 5.60 0.08 19.01
CA MET A 116 5.04 1.26 18.36
C MET A 116 5.39 2.59 19.05
N PRO A 117 5.40 2.71 20.39
CA PRO A 117 5.87 3.94 21.03
C PRO A 117 7.29 4.34 20.63
N LEU A 118 8.20 3.37 20.51
CA LEU A 118 9.56 3.60 20.05
C LEU A 118 9.61 3.97 18.57
N VAL A 119 8.84 3.28 17.71
CA VAL A 119 8.75 3.59 16.27
C VAL A 119 8.26 5.02 16.06
N ILE A 120 7.23 5.44 16.78
CA ILE A 120 6.70 6.81 16.72
C ILE A 120 7.77 7.83 17.14
N SER A 121 8.47 7.57 18.24
CA SER A 121 9.54 8.43 18.75
C SER A 121 10.72 8.53 17.76
N LEU A 122 11.13 7.41 17.19
CA LEU A 122 12.18 7.37 16.15
C LEU A 122 11.75 8.10 14.87
N CYS A 123 10.50 7.97 14.46
CA CYS A 123 9.97 8.72 13.31
C CYS A 123 10.02 10.24 13.55
N LYS A 124 9.61 10.70 14.71
CA LYS A 124 9.72 12.12 15.08
C LYS A 124 11.16 12.61 15.06
N ARG A 125 12.08 11.79 15.52
CA ARG A 125 13.51 12.14 15.46
C ARG A 125 14.03 12.13 14.03
N ALA A 126 13.60 11.17 13.21
CA ALA A 126 13.95 11.09 11.79
C ALA A 126 13.59 12.35 11.01
N VAL A 127 12.50 13.04 11.33
CA VAL A 127 12.10 14.29 10.68
C VAL A 127 13.23 15.29 10.63
N ARG A 128 14.01 15.40 11.70
CA ARG A 128 15.17 16.33 11.78
C ARG A 128 16.37 15.90 10.96
N HIS A 129 16.43 14.63 10.57
CA HIS A 129 17.57 14.04 9.90
C HIS A 129 17.32 13.65 8.45
N VAL A 130 16.14 13.89 7.90
CA VAL A 130 15.77 13.47 6.53
C VAL A 130 16.81 13.93 5.50
N ALA A 131 17.26 15.18 5.58
CA ALA A 131 18.25 15.72 4.64
C ALA A 131 19.68 15.17 4.84
N HIS A 132 19.93 14.50 5.96
CA HIS A 132 21.26 14.01 6.34
C HIS A 132 21.39 12.49 6.26
N PHE A 133 20.32 11.76 6.02
CA PHE A 133 20.38 10.32 5.81
C PHE A 133 21.19 10.00 4.54
N THR A 134 22.02 8.99 4.63
CA THR A 134 22.57 8.32 3.44
C THR A 134 21.42 7.61 2.70
N ASP A 135 21.67 7.21 1.45
CA ASP A 135 20.70 6.43 0.68
C ASP A 135 20.26 5.15 1.40
N GLU A 136 21.21 4.43 1.99
CA GLU A 136 20.94 3.20 2.74
C GLU A 136 20.14 3.48 4.03
N GLU A 137 20.50 4.52 4.75
CA GLU A 137 19.81 4.92 5.98
C GLU A 137 18.36 5.31 5.69
N LEU A 138 18.13 6.12 4.66
CA LEU A 138 16.78 6.51 4.26
C LEU A 138 15.94 5.31 3.82
N ALA A 139 16.54 4.37 3.09
CA ALA A 139 15.87 3.13 2.69
C ALA A 139 15.44 2.29 3.90
N LEU A 140 16.29 2.20 4.93
CA LEU A 140 15.95 1.51 6.18
C LEU A 140 14.80 2.20 6.92
N VAL A 141 14.82 3.52 7.02
CA VAL A 141 13.76 4.30 7.67
C VAL A 141 12.43 4.11 6.95
N LEU A 142 12.41 4.27 5.65
CA LEU A 142 11.20 4.09 4.84
C LEU A 142 10.66 2.66 4.91
N GLY A 143 11.56 1.67 4.84
CA GLY A 143 11.19 0.27 4.99
C GLY A 143 10.55 -0.05 6.33
N ALA A 144 11.08 0.51 7.41
CA ALA A 144 10.53 0.35 8.75
C ALA A 144 9.16 1.00 8.89
N LEU A 145 9.00 2.23 8.41
CA LEU A 145 7.71 2.94 8.47
C LEU A 145 6.63 2.21 7.67
N MET A 146 6.99 1.62 6.53
CA MET A 146 6.07 0.76 5.78
C MET A 146 5.72 -0.51 6.55
N HIS A 147 6.70 -1.15 7.17
CA HIS A 147 6.49 -2.39 7.93
C HIS A 147 5.55 -2.18 9.12
N PHE A 148 5.76 -1.12 9.90
CA PHE A 148 4.92 -0.78 11.05
C PHE A 148 3.63 -0.03 10.68
N GLY A 149 3.46 0.32 9.44
CA GLY A 149 2.28 1.06 8.98
C GLY A 149 2.14 2.44 9.60
N HIS A 150 3.25 3.10 9.91
CA HIS A 150 3.28 4.43 10.55
C HIS A 150 3.70 5.51 9.58
N SER A 151 3.05 6.65 9.65
CA SER A 151 3.44 7.87 8.97
C SER A 151 3.06 9.09 9.81
N ASP A 152 3.90 10.10 9.75
CA ASP A 152 3.73 11.37 10.44
C ASP A 152 3.73 12.48 9.39
N HIS A 153 2.81 13.45 9.50
CA HIS A 153 2.73 14.50 8.48
C HIS A 153 3.99 15.40 8.45
N TYR A 154 4.69 15.57 9.57
CA TYR A 154 5.97 16.27 9.57
C TYR A 154 7.06 15.51 8.82
N PHE A 155 7.05 14.19 8.90
CA PHE A 155 7.94 13.35 8.11
C PHE A 155 7.62 13.47 6.61
N VAL A 156 6.35 13.44 6.25
CA VAL A 156 5.89 13.65 4.87
C VAL A 156 6.33 15.03 4.36
N ASP A 157 6.13 16.06 5.14
CA ASP A 157 6.58 17.43 4.78
C ASP A 157 8.09 17.52 4.56
N ALA A 158 8.86 16.84 5.41
CA ALA A 158 10.31 16.77 5.27
C ALA A 158 10.72 16.03 3.99
N MET A 159 10.02 14.93 3.66
CA MET A 159 10.24 14.19 2.42
C MET A 159 9.88 15.04 1.18
N GLU A 160 8.80 15.81 1.23
CA GLU A 160 8.41 16.69 0.12
C GLU A 160 9.49 17.76 -0.17
N LYS A 161 10.20 18.22 0.85
CA LYS A 161 11.33 19.12 0.68
C LYS A 161 12.60 18.42 0.16
N HIS A 162 12.81 17.20 0.58
CA HIS A 162 14.05 16.45 0.29
C HIS A 162 14.02 15.74 -1.07
N VAL A 163 12.92 15.11 -1.44
CA VAL A 163 12.82 14.27 -2.66
C VAL A 163 13.19 15.02 -3.93
N PRO A 164 12.74 16.28 -4.18
CA PRO A 164 13.15 17.02 -5.37
C PRO A 164 14.67 17.20 -5.49
N THR A 165 15.39 17.21 -4.40
CA THR A 165 16.85 17.39 -4.38
C THR A 165 17.60 16.08 -4.57
N MET A 166 16.97 14.93 -4.29
CA MET A 166 17.64 13.62 -4.28
C MET A 166 17.24 12.68 -5.42
N ALA A 167 16.08 12.91 -6.05
CA ALA A 167 15.51 11.97 -7.02
C ALA A 167 16.43 11.66 -8.21
N PHE A 168 17.22 12.63 -8.67
CA PHE A 168 18.15 12.47 -9.78
C PHE A 168 19.49 11.85 -9.40
N THR A 169 19.87 11.86 -8.13
CA THR A 169 21.23 11.51 -7.68
C THR A 169 21.29 10.33 -6.75
N SER A 170 20.22 10.03 -6.03
CA SER A 170 20.19 8.95 -5.06
C SER A 170 20.14 7.57 -5.71
N HIS A 171 20.53 6.55 -4.94
CA HIS A 171 20.48 5.17 -5.39
C HIS A 171 19.05 4.78 -5.86
N PRO A 172 18.93 4.03 -6.96
CA PRO A 172 17.63 3.62 -7.51
C PRO A 172 16.72 2.93 -6.48
N GLU A 173 17.26 2.11 -5.60
CA GLU A 173 16.49 1.43 -4.57
C GLU A 173 15.89 2.42 -3.55
N THR A 174 16.60 3.47 -3.21
CA THR A 174 16.12 4.50 -2.29
C THR A 174 14.95 5.27 -2.89
N VAL A 175 15.06 5.69 -4.15
CA VAL A 175 13.96 6.36 -4.87
C VAL A 175 12.74 5.43 -4.97
N THR A 176 12.97 4.16 -5.22
CA THR A 176 11.92 3.13 -5.26
C THR A 176 11.21 3.00 -3.90
N LYS A 177 11.97 2.98 -2.81
CA LYS A 177 11.42 2.96 -1.44
C LYS A 177 10.58 4.20 -1.12
N VAL A 178 10.99 5.36 -1.59
CA VAL A 178 10.19 6.59 -1.46
C VAL A 178 8.81 6.39 -2.08
N MET A 179 8.75 5.94 -3.32
CA MET A 179 7.48 5.73 -4.01
C MET A 179 6.63 4.64 -3.35
N GLN A 180 7.25 3.55 -2.92
CA GLN A 180 6.54 2.49 -2.20
C GLN A 180 5.93 2.99 -0.89
N PHE A 181 6.65 3.82 -0.14
CA PHE A 181 6.16 4.41 1.11
C PHE A 181 4.90 5.24 0.88
N PHE A 182 4.93 6.18 -0.07
CA PHE A 182 3.76 7.01 -0.39
C PHE A 182 2.59 6.15 -0.90
N GLY A 183 2.86 5.18 -1.74
CA GLY A 183 1.84 4.27 -2.26
C GLY A 183 1.18 3.42 -1.17
N ARG A 184 1.96 2.82 -0.28
CA ARG A 184 1.43 1.99 0.81
C ARG A 184 0.63 2.77 1.84
N ARG A 185 1.04 4.00 2.11
CA ARG A 185 0.33 4.89 3.05
C ARG A 185 -0.85 5.62 2.42
N ASN A 186 -1.09 5.44 1.13
CA ASN A 186 -2.11 6.15 0.36
C ASN A 186 -1.96 7.68 0.48
N ILE A 187 -0.73 8.15 0.56
CA ILE A 187 -0.40 9.58 0.64
C ILE A 187 -0.05 10.09 -0.74
N LEU A 188 -0.89 10.95 -1.29
CA LEU A 188 -0.62 11.59 -2.57
C LEU A 188 0.15 12.90 -2.34
N SER A 189 1.36 12.93 -2.85
CA SER A 189 2.19 14.14 -2.88
C SER A 189 2.58 14.49 -4.31
N PRO A 190 1.92 15.46 -4.94
CA PRO A 190 2.31 15.91 -6.28
C PRO A 190 3.78 16.33 -6.37
N VAL A 191 4.31 16.97 -5.34
CA VAL A 191 5.72 17.39 -5.27
C VAL A 191 6.67 16.20 -5.41
N VAL A 192 6.44 15.15 -4.62
CA VAL A 192 7.25 13.92 -4.66
C VAL A 192 7.04 13.17 -5.97
N PHE A 193 5.81 12.96 -6.38
CA PHE A 193 5.46 12.19 -7.56
C PHE A 193 5.99 12.84 -8.85
N ASN A 194 5.87 14.17 -8.95
CA ASN A 194 6.39 14.91 -10.09
C ASN A 194 7.91 14.85 -10.17
N ALA A 195 8.60 15.00 -9.04
CA ALA A 195 10.06 14.89 -8.99
C ALA A 195 10.56 13.51 -9.40
N VAL A 196 9.93 12.45 -8.89
CA VAL A 196 10.26 11.08 -9.26
C VAL A 196 9.92 10.80 -10.74
N ALA A 197 8.80 11.31 -11.23
CA ALA A 197 8.42 11.18 -12.64
C ALA A 197 9.43 11.86 -13.59
N GLU A 198 9.91 13.03 -13.24
CA GLU A 198 10.96 13.71 -14.02
C GLU A 198 12.26 12.90 -14.04
N SER A 199 12.71 12.42 -12.88
CA SER A 199 13.92 11.61 -12.79
C SER A 199 13.78 10.26 -13.51
N PHE A 200 12.60 9.67 -13.49
CA PHE A 200 12.33 8.40 -14.15
C PHE A 200 12.62 8.42 -15.64
N VAL A 201 12.20 9.47 -16.31
CA VAL A 201 12.42 9.61 -17.78
C VAL A 201 13.90 9.56 -18.13
N TYR A 202 14.78 10.13 -17.29
CA TYR A 202 16.22 10.17 -17.53
C TYR A 202 16.97 8.96 -16.99
N ARG A 203 16.48 8.31 -15.94
CA ARG A 203 17.22 7.29 -15.19
C ARG A 203 16.66 5.87 -15.32
N ALA A 204 15.59 5.66 -16.08
CA ALA A 204 14.90 4.37 -16.12
C ALA A 204 15.79 3.21 -16.56
N GLU A 205 16.82 3.46 -17.36
CA GLU A 205 17.79 2.44 -17.77
C GLU A 205 18.66 1.93 -16.62
N GLU A 206 18.84 2.73 -15.57
CA GLU A 206 19.57 2.33 -14.36
C GLU A 206 18.74 1.39 -13.45
N TYR A 207 17.42 1.33 -13.67
CA TYR A 207 16.50 0.59 -12.82
C TYR A 207 16.36 -0.86 -13.27
N THR A 208 16.25 -1.76 -12.30
CA THR A 208 15.80 -3.13 -12.58
C THR A 208 14.32 -3.13 -12.95
N THR A 209 13.85 -4.20 -13.58
CA THR A 209 12.43 -4.34 -13.92
C THR A 209 11.54 -4.28 -12.68
N SER A 210 12.00 -4.84 -11.55
CA SER A 210 11.32 -4.75 -10.26
C SER A 210 11.22 -3.31 -9.75
N GLN A 211 12.30 -2.53 -9.87
CA GLN A 211 12.31 -1.12 -9.47
C GLN A 211 11.40 -0.27 -10.35
N VAL A 212 11.39 -0.51 -11.65
CA VAL A 212 10.45 0.15 -12.58
C VAL A 212 9.00 -0.09 -12.14
N ALA A 213 8.65 -1.34 -11.88
CA ALA A 213 7.31 -1.70 -11.42
C ALA A 213 6.93 -0.98 -10.13
N ARG A 214 7.81 -1.03 -9.12
CA ARG A 214 7.56 -0.44 -7.80
C ARG A 214 7.49 1.09 -7.84
N GLN A 215 8.12 1.74 -8.81
CA GLN A 215 7.99 3.18 -9.00
C GLN A 215 6.71 3.59 -9.75
N ILE A 216 6.24 2.77 -10.68
CA ILE A 216 5.04 3.06 -11.48
C ILE A 216 3.74 2.71 -10.73
N MET A 217 3.75 1.62 -9.96
CA MET A 217 2.56 1.15 -9.25
C MET A 217 1.87 2.21 -8.37
N PRO A 218 2.57 3.09 -7.64
CA PRO A 218 1.91 4.12 -6.85
C PRO A 218 1.11 5.12 -7.67
N PHE A 219 1.54 5.45 -8.88
CA PHE A 219 0.76 6.31 -9.79
C PHE A 219 -0.59 5.69 -10.12
N GLY A 220 -0.60 4.41 -10.46
CA GLY A 220 -1.84 3.66 -10.71
C GLY A 220 -2.71 3.55 -9.48
N LYS A 221 -2.13 3.14 -8.36
CA LYS A 221 -2.86 2.94 -7.10
C LYS A 221 -3.54 4.22 -6.60
N LEU A 222 -2.84 5.35 -6.66
CA LEU A 222 -3.36 6.64 -6.19
C LEU A 222 -4.11 7.42 -7.28
N GLY A 223 -4.17 6.88 -8.48
CA GLY A 223 -4.90 7.50 -9.59
C GLY A 223 -4.33 8.85 -10.02
N TYR A 224 -3.01 9.02 -10.00
CA TYR A 224 -2.35 10.29 -10.26
C TYR A 224 -1.48 10.24 -11.53
N LEU A 225 -1.67 11.22 -12.40
CA LEU A 225 -0.82 11.43 -13.58
C LEU A 225 0.03 12.69 -13.38
N PRO A 226 1.36 12.58 -13.47
CA PRO A 226 2.24 13.75 -13.40
C PRO A 226 2.11 14.62 -14.66
N PRO A 227 2.57 15.88 -14.63
CA PRO A 227 2.53 16.76 -15.82
C PRO A 227 3.25 16.19 -17.03
N ASN A 228 4.32 15.39 -16.84
CA ASN A 228 5.08 14.72 -17.89
C ASN A 228 4.62 13.25 -18.12
N ALA A 229 3.36 12.94 -17.84
CA ALA A 229 2.84 11.57 -17.95
C ALA A 229 3.09 10.95 -19.33
N ALA A 230 2.96 11.71 -20.40
CA ALA A 230 3.22 11.22 -21.75
C ALA A 230 4.65 10.69 -21.90
N ASP A 231 5.64 11.39 -21.40
CA ASP A 231 7.05 10.97 -21.44
C ASP A 231 7.32 9.78 -20.52
N VAL A 232 6.74 9.76 -19.34
CA VAL A 232 6.87 8.66 -18.37
C VAL A 232 6.35 7.35 -18.98
N PHE A 233 5.13 7.35 -19.50
CA PHE A 233 4.51 6.13 -20.03
C PHE A 233 5.08 5.72 -21.40
N ARG A 234 5.58 6.65 -22.20
CA ARG A 234 6.39 6.33 -23.38
C ARG A 234 7.67 5.60 -22.97
N LYS A 235 8.31 6.04 -21.88
CA LYS A 235 9.50 5.38 -21.33
C LYS A 235 9.17 3.97 -20.81
N VAL A 236 8.03 3.81 -20.14
CA VAL A 236 7.54 2.50 -19.71
C VAL A 236 7.36 1.56 -20.92
N GLU A 237 6.73 2.02 -21.99
CA GLU A 237 6.58 1.23 -23.23
C GLU A 237 7.93 0.85 -23.85
N THR A 238 8.89 1.76 -23.85
CA THR A 238 10.26 1.47 -24.33
C THR A 238 10.91 0.36 -23.49
N ILE A 239 10.78 0.41 -22.19
CA ILE A 239 11.28 -0.63 -21.28
C ILE A 239 10.58 -1.96 -21.52
N LEU A 240 9.27 -1.94 -21.67
CA LEU A 240 8.49 -3.14 -22.01
C LEU A 240 8.94 -3.76 -23.33
N HIS A 241 9.23 -2.92 -24.32
CA HIS A 241 9.71 -3.39 -25.62
C HIS A 241 11.13 -4.00 -25.55
N THR A 242 12.04 -3.34 -24.84
CA THR A 242 13.46 -3.75 -24.82
C THR A 242 13.77 -4.82 -23.79
N ARG A 243 13.01 -4.88 -22.69
CA ARG A 243 13.28 -5.77 -21.55
C ARG A 243 12.10 -6.66 -21.17
N PHE A 244 11.20 -6.97 -22.09
CA PHE A 244 10.00 -7.77 -21.80
C PHE A 244 10.33 -9.11 -21.16
N SER A 245 11.32 -9.83 -21.67
CA SER A 245 11.74 -11.13 -21.14
C SER A 245 12.41 -11.08 -19.78
N HIS A 246 12.85 -9.92 -19.33
CA HIS A 246 13.48 -9.75 -18.02
C HIS A 246 12.47 -9.55 -16.88
N PHE A 247 11.21 -9.27 -17.22
CA PHE A 247 10.16 -9.13 -16.21
C PHE A 247 9.74 -10.49 -15.66
N GLN A 248 9.66 -10.58 -14.34
CA GLN A 248 8.93 -11.67 -13.71
C GLN A 248 7.43 -11.53 -14.09
N PRO A 249 6.70 -12.63 -14.33
CA PRO A 249 5.31 -12.56 -14.77
C PRO A 249 4.40 -11.71 -13.88
N ARG A 250 4.50 -11.84 -12.55
CA ARG A 250 3.72 -11.02 -11.61
C ARG A 250 4.12 -9.54 -11.67
N THR A 251 5.39 -9.25 -11.83
CA THR A 251 5.89 -7.88 -11.96
C THR A 251 5.35 -7.23 -13.23
N LEU A 252 5.38 -7.95 -14.33
CA LEU A 252 4.81 -7.48 -15.60
C LEU A 252 3.31 -7.20 -15.48
N LEU A 253 2.58 -8.12 -14.86
CA LEU A 253 1.14 -7.97 -14.61
C LEU A 253 0.86 -6.70 -13.78
N ASN A 254 1.63 -6.45 -12.73
CA ASN A 254 1.49 -5.27 -11.88
C ASN A 254 1.75 -3.96 -12.63
N VAL A 255 2.78 -3.92 -13.49
CA VAL A 255 3.07 -2.73 -14.31
C VAL A 255 1.91 -2.44 -15.27
N LEU A 256 1.46 -3.44 -16.00
CA LEU A 256 0.40 -3.27 -16.99
C LEU A 256 -0.95 -2.94 -16.33
N HIS A 257 -1.24 -3.57 -15.20
CA HIS A 257 -2.44 -3.22 -14.42
C HIS A 257 -2.38 -1.76 -13.91
N SER A 258 -1.22 -1.31 -13.45
CA SER A 258 -1.04 0.08 -13.02
C SER A 258 -1.25 1.07 -14.15
N CYS A 259 -0.83 0.74 -15.36
CA CYS A 259 -1.06 1.57 -16.55
C CYS A 259 -2.56 1.78 -16.82
N ILE A 260 -3.36 0.71 -16.80
CA ILE A 260 -4.80 0.84 -17.08
C ILE A 260 -5.55 1.61 -16.00
N LEU A 261 -5.07 1.60 -14.76
CA LEU A 261 -5.68 2.37 -13.67
C LEU A 261 -5.64 3.88 -13.94
N VAL A 262 -4.67 4.35 -14.72
CA VAL A 262 -4.51 5.77 -15.09
C VAL A 262 -4.75 6.02 -16.58
N GLU A 263 -5.56 5.19 -17.22
CA GLU A 263 -5.98 5.33 -18.64
C GLU A 263 -4.79 5.31 -19.63
N ARG A 264 -3.78 4.52 -19.34
CA ARG A 264 -2.69 4.24 -20.26
C ARG A 264 -2.80 2.79 -20.73
N PHE A 265 -2.89 2.58 -22.04
CA PHE A 265 -3.26 1.29 -22.63
C PHE A 265 -2.17 0.74 -23.55
N PRO A 266 -1.13 0.08 -22.98
CA PRO A 266 -0.13 -0.60 -23.79
C PRO A 266 -0.70 -1.92 -24.35
N VAL A 267 -1.60 -1.83 -25.31
CA VAL A 267 -2.45 -2.92 -25.82
C VAL A 267 -1.64 -4.11 -26.29
N ASN A 268 -0.53 -3.87 -27.02
CA ASN A 268 0.32 -4.93 -27.54
C ASN A 268 0.97 -5.78 -26.45
N PHE A 269 1.26 -5.19 -25.31
CA PHE A 269 1.85 -5.90 -24.17
C PHE A 269 0.77 -6.56 -23.31
N VAL A 270 -0.35 -5.88 -23.09
CA VAL A 270 -1.49 -6.43 -22.35
C VAL A 270 -2.02 -7.69 -23.04
N SER A 271 -2.12 -7.69 -24.36
CA SER A 271 -2.61 -8.86 -25.12
C SER A 271 -1.78 -10.12 -24.87
N LYS A 272 -0.49 -9.98 -24.63
CA LYS A 272 0.42 -11.11 -24.33
C LYS A 272 0.11 -11.77 -22.99
N LEU A 273 -0.52 -11.06 -22.05
CA LEU A 273 -0.91 -11.61 -20.75
C LEU A 273 -2.01 -12.68 -20.86
N PHE A 274 -2.77 -12.66 -21.93
CA PHE A 274 -3.86 -13.61 -22.16
C PHE A 274 -3.42 -14.85 -22.93
N SER A 275 -2.16 -14.94 -23.32
CA SER A 275 -1.60 -16.11 -24.00
C SER A 275 -1.43 -17.28 -23.05
N SER A 276 -1.58 -18.50 -23.59
CA SER A 276 -1.37 -19.73 -22.82
C SER A 276 0.02 -19.80 -22.20
N TYR A 277 1.02 -19.33 -22.92
CA TYR A 277 2.41 -19.32 -22.47
C TYR A 277 2.60 -18.47 -21.20
N PHE A 278 2.08 -17.25 -21.21
CA PHE A 278 2.18 -16.35 -20.04
C PHE A 278 1.40 -16.90 -18.84
N LEU A 279 0.19 -17.39 -19.06
CA LEU A 279 -0.65 -17.96 -18.02
C LEU A 279 -0.01 -19.20 -17.38
N GLN A 280 0.65 -20.02 -18.19
CA GLN A 280 1.43 -21.15 -17.69
C GLN A 280 2.61 -20.68 -16.83
N GLN A 281 3.35 -19.67 -17.26
CA GLN A 281 4.44 -19.11 -16.46
C GLN A 281 3.97 -18.54 -15.12
N LEU A 282 2.83 -17.85 -15.08
CA LEU A 282 2.22 -17.40 -13.84
C LEU A 282 1.89 -18.56 -12.90
N GLN A 283 1.40 -19.66 -13.44
CA GLN A 283 0.98 -20.83 -12.67
C GLN A 283 2.17 -21.61 -12.12
N GLU A 284 3.28 -21.67 -12.84
CA GLU A 284 4.49 -22.40 -12.46
C GLU A 284 5.34 -21.63 -11.44
N GLN A 285 5.19 -20.32 -11.33
CA GLN A 285 6.01 -19.49 -10.46
C GLN A 285 5.36 -19.30 -9.08
N GLY A 286 6.09 -19.68 -8.04
CA GLY A 286 5.74 -19.41 -6.65
C GLY A 286 4.46 -20.12 -6.20
N THR A 287 3.51 -19.36 -5.67
CA THR A 287 2.25 -19.84 -5.12
C THR A 287 1.16 -20.10 -6.18
N GLY A 288 1.50 -20.01 -7.46
CA GLY A 288 0.56 -20.16 -8.56
C GLY A 288 -0.31 -18.92 -8.80
N ILE A 289 -1.47 -19.12 -9.41
CA ILE A 289 -2.42 -18.04 -9.70
C ILE A 289 -3.41 -17.92 -8.54
N ASP A 290 -3.24 -16.88 -7.74
CA ASP A 290 -4.18 -16.56 -6.67
C ASP A 290 -5.38 -15.74 -7.19
N ARG A 291 -6.35 -15.53 -6.31
CA ARG A 291 -7.58 -14.81 -6.66
C ARG A 291 -7.34 -13.35 -7.06
N TYR A 292 -6.35 -12.70 -6.48
CA TYR A 292 -5.99 -11.32 -6.82
C TYR A 292 -5.40 -11.22 -8.23
N VAL A 293 -4.54 -12.17 -8.60
CA VAL A 293 -4.00 -12.27 -9.98
C VAL A 293 -5.12 -12.49 -10.98
N LEU A 294 -6.07 -13.38 -10.69
CA LEU A 294 -7.24 -13.59 -11.53
C LEU A 294 -8.08 -12.31 -11.67
N ALA A 295 -8.23 -11.56 -10.59
CA ALA A 295 -8.92 -10.26 -10.61
C ALA A 295 -8.21 -9.26 -11.51
N GLN A 296 -6.90 -9.13 -11.43
CA GLN A 296 -6.11 -8.26 -12.29
C GLN A 296 -6.23 -8.66 -13.76
N LEU A 297 -6.12 -9.94 -14.08
CA LEU A 297 -6.30 -10.45 -15.45
C LEU A 297 -7.70 -10.15 -15.99
N THR A 298 -8.74 -10.36 -15.18
CA THR A 298 -10.12 -10.08 -15.55
C THR A 298 -10.31 -8.59 -15.83
N GLN A 299 -9.79 -7.71 -14.97
CA GLN A 299 -9.93 -6.27 -15.14
C GLN A 299 -9.15 -5.75 -16.35
N LEU A 300 -7.96 -6.30 -16.60
CA LEU A 300 -7.18 -6.00 -17.82
C LEU A 300 -7.95 -6.39 -19.08
N TYR A 301 -8.50 -7.60 -19.10
CA TYR A 301 -9.30 -8.05 -20.24
C TYR A 301 -10.55 -7.19 -20.44
N MET A 302 -11.26 -6.89 -19.37
CA MET A 302 -12.43 -6.00 -19.40
C MET A 302 -12.06 -4.60 -19.91
N THR A 303 -10.92 -4.07 -19.50
CA THR A 303 -10.41 -2.78 -20.00
C THR A 303 -10.18 -2.80 -21.50
N MET A 304 -9.59 -3.88 -22.01
CA MET A 304 -9.40 -4.02 -23.46
C MET A 304 -10.73 -4.04 -24.21
N LYS A 305 -11.74 -4.69 -23.65
CA LYS A 305 -13.07 -4.76 -24.24
C LYS A 305 -13.84 -3.44 -24.19
N LEU A 306 -13.76 -2.72 -23.09
CA LEU A 306 -14.57 -1.51 -22.86
C LEU A 306 -13.89 -0.23 -23.31
N GLU A 307 -12.58 -0.11 -23.09
CA GLU A 307 -11.83 1.13 -23.32
C GLU A 307 -10.97 1.10 -24.58
N CYS A 308 -10.78 -0.07 -25.19
CA CYS A 308 -10.03 -0.25 -26.44
C CYS A 308 -10.93 -0.91 -27.49
N PRO A 309 -11.82 -0.16 -28.13
CA PRO A 309 -12.88 -0.73 -28.98
C PRO A 309 -12.36 -1.48 -30.21
N TYR A 310 -11.15 -1.22 -30.63
CA TYR A 310 -10.50 -1.92 -31.77
C TYR A 310 -9.64 -3.10 -31.34
N TYR A 311 -9.75 -3.55 -30.10
CA TYR A 311 -8.99 -4.69 -29.62
C TYR A 311 -9.43 -5.99 -30.30
N GLU A 312 -8.53 -6.62 -31.05
CA GLU A 312 -8.73 -7.90 -31.76
C GLU A 312 -7.80 -9.01 -31.27
N GLY A 313 -7.13 -8.78 -30.14
CA GLY A 313 -6.17 -9.72 -29.58
C GLY A 313 -6.81 -10.94 -28.90
N PRO A 314 -6.00 -11.79 -28.24
CA PRO A 314 -6.45 -12.98 -27.57
C PRO A 314 -7.55 -12.70 -26.54
N ARG A 315 -8.42 -13.69 -26.35
CA ARG A 315 -9.42 -13.66 -25.29
C ARG A 315 -8.88 -14.31 -24.03
N LEU A 316 -9.21 -13.76 -22.88
CA LEU A 316 -8.96 -14.41 -21.61
C LEU A 316 -9.96 -15.55 -21.43
N LEU A 317 -9.47 -16.79 -21.29
CA LEU A 317 -10.33 -17.94 -21.09
C LEU A 317 -11.13 -17.85 -19.79
N SER A 318 -12.35 -18.38 -19.81
CA SER A 318 -13.30 -18.29 -18.68
C SER A 318 -12.75 -18.85 -17.36
N GLN A 319 -11.87 -19.85 -17.42
CA GLN A 319 -11.21 -20.43 -16.24
C GLN A 319 -10.27 -19.46 -15.51
N TYR A 320 -9.83 -18.39 -16.18
CA TYR A 320 -8.98 -17.35 -15.62
C TYR A 320 -9.74 -16.06 -15.28
N ARG A 321 -11.07 -16.11 -15.32
CA ARG A 321 -11.92 -14.96 -14.98
C ARG A 321 -12.56 -15.15 -13.61
N ILE A 322 -12.69 -14.05 -12.89
CA ILE A 322 -13.49 -14.01 -11.65
C ILE A 322 -14.89 -13.48 -11.93
N LYS A 323 -15.81 -13.72 -10.99
CA LYS A 323 -17.19 -13.23 -11.08
C LYS A 323 -17.43 -11.94 -10.31
N SER A 324 -16.59 -11.64 -9.32
CA SER A 324 -16.68 -10.45 -8.49
C SER A 324 -15.29 -9.94 -8.11
N PHE A 325 -15.09 -8.62 -8.22
CA PHE A 325 -13.86 -7.97 -7.77
C PHE A 325 -13.84 -7.76 -6.26
N LEU A 326 -14.99 -7.81 -5.60
CA LEU A 326 -15.07 -7.67 -4.15
C LEU A 326 -14.81 -9.03 -3.50
N THR A 327 -13.65 -9.14 -2.85
CA THR A 327 -13.21 -10.36 -2.18
C THR A 327 -12.68 -10.06 -0.78
N PRO A 328 -12.76 -11.01 0.16
CA PRO A 328 -12.12 -10.83 1.45
C PRO A 328 -10.61 -10.62 1.30
N GLY A 329 -10.06 -9.68 2.06
CA GLY A 329 -8.64 -9.35 2.03
C GLY A 329 -8.27 -8.40 0.91
N HIS A 330 -7.24 -8.75 0.13
CA HIS A 330 -6.75 -7.91 -0.95
C HIS A 330 -7.70 -7.95 -2.15
N SER A 331 -8.30 -6.81 -2.49
CA SER A 331 -9.39 -6.72 -3.46
C SER A 331 -9.22 -5.54 -4.41
N LEU A 332 -9.74 -5.67 -5.63
CA LEU A 332 -9.83 -4.56 -6.61
C LEU A 332 -11.03 -3.63 -6.37
N GLU A 333 -11.87 -3.94 -5.41
CA GLU A 333 -12.92 -3.04 -4.91
C GLU A 333 -12.75 -2.80 -3.43
N THR A 334 -13.10 -1.60 -2.97
CA THR A 334 -13.17 -1.27 -1.54
C THR A 334 -14.59 -1.52 -1.04
N PRO A 335 -14.79 -2.33 -0.01
CA PRO A 335 -16.11 -2.50 0.61
C PRO A 335 -16.70 -1.16 1.00
N VAL A 336 -18.02 -1.02 0.89
CA VAL A 336 -18.71 0.20 1.27
C VAL A 336 -18.57 0.45 2.78
N ASP A 337 -18.38 1.70 3.18
CA ASP A 337 -18.41 2.09 4.58
C ASP A 337 -19.80 1.85 5.16
N ILE A 338 -19.90 1.01 6.19
CA ILE A 338 -21.18 0.53 6.72
C ILE A 338 -22.00 1.67 7.30
N HIS A 339 -21.38 2.59 8.04
CA HIS A 339 -22.09 3.71 8.66
C HIS A 339 -22.66 4.66 7.62
N LEU A 340 -21.84 5.05 6.66
CA LEU A 340 -22.27 5.90 5.55
C LEU A 340 -23.35 5.21 4.72
N TYR A 341 -23.15 3.94 4.40
CA TYR A 341 -24.12 3.14 3.66
C TYR A 341 -25.49 3.07 4.36
N ASN A 342 -25.52 2.79 5.66
CA ASN A 342 -26.78 2.71 6.41
C ASN A 342 -27.50 4.06 6.46
N SER A 343 -26.76 5.15 6.63
CA SER A 343 -27.33 6.50 6.63
C SER A 343 -27.91 6.89 5.26
N VAL A 344 -27.21 6.58 4.20
CA VAL A 344 -27.71 6.81 2.82
C VAL A 344 -28.93 5.95 2.55
N LYS A 345 -28.90 4.69 2.93
CA LYS A 345 -30.01 3.75 2.76
C LYS A 345 -31.27 4.21 3.48
N SER A 346 -31.13 4.68 4.72
CA SER A 346 -32.25 5.26 5.48
C SER A 346 -32.85 6.47 4.76
N GLY A 347 -32.00 7.37 4.27
CA GLY A 347 -32.45 8.54 3.49
C GLY A 347 -33.13 8.16 2.19
N LEU A 348 -32.69 7.12 1.51
CA LEU A 348 -33.31 6.61 0.28
C LEU A 348 -34.70 6.03 0.54
N VAL A 349 -34.89 5.33 1.63
CA VAL A 349 -36.23 4.83 2.00
C VAL A 349 -37.22 5.98 2.19
N ASP A 350 -36.80 7.04 2.86
CA ASP A 350 -37.62 8.23 3.03
C ASP A 350 -37.86 8.98 1.72
N LEU A 351 -36.87 9.07 0.86
CA LEU A 351 -36.98 9.74 -0.43
C LEU A 351 -37.87 8.98 -1.42
N LEU A 352 -37.65 7.68 -1.54
CA LEU A 352 -38.28 6.82 -2.56
C LEU A 352 -39.56 6.14 -2.06
N GLY A 353 -39.80 6.11 -0.77
CA GLY A 353 -40.98 5.58 -0.13
C GLY A 353 -40.89 4.14 0.37
N ALA A 354 -40.00 3.32 -0.20
CA ALA A 354 -39.80 1.94 0.22
C ALA A 354 -38.45 1.38 -0.21
N ARG A 355 -38.00 0.33 0.48
CA ARG A 355 -36.78 -0.42 0.12
C ARG A 355 -36.87 -1.13 -1.22
N SER A 356 -38.05 -1.43 -1.68
CA SER A 356 -38.27 -2.11 -2.96
C SER A 356 -37.91 -1.25 -4.19
N TYR A 357 -37.72 0.05 -4.03
CA TYR A 357 -37.39 0.97 -5.11
C TYR A 357 -35.89 1.14 -5.38
N PHE A 358 -35.05 0.42 -4.70
CA PHE A 358 -33.62 0.40 -5.00
C PHE A 358 -33.00 -0.95 -4.63
N GLY A 359 -31.97 -1.34 -5.38
CA GLY A 359 -31.14 -2.51 -5.08
C GLY A 359 -29.96 -2.12 -4.21
N SER A 360 -29.63 -2.97 -3.23
CA SER A 360 -28.49 -2.77 -2.32
C SER A 360 -27.44 -3.82 -2.57
N LYS A 361 -26.16 -3.42 -2.70
CA LYS A 361 -25.02 -4.31 -2.92
C LYS A 361 -25.25 -5.27 -4.09
N VAL A 362 -25.65 -4.73 -5.22
CA VAL A 362 -26.00 -5.49 -6.43
C VAL A 362 -24.74 -5.86 -7.19
N LEU A 363 -24.53 -7.16 -7.42
CA LEU A 363 -23.46 -7.60 -8.31
C LEU A 363 -23.87 -7.35 -9.76
N SER A 364 -23.11 -6.52 -10.46
CA SER A 364 -23.32 -6.31 -11.89
C SER A 364 -22.89 -7.53 -12.70
N PRO A 365 -23.37 -7.70 -13.95
CA PRO A 365 -22.89 -8.77 -14.84
C PRO A 365 -21.40 -8.71 -15.15
N TYR A 366 -20.75 -7.60 -14.85
CA TYR A 366 -19.37 -7.28 -15.21
C TYR A 366 -18.45 -7.19 -13.98
N CYS A 367 -18.68 -8.01 -12.96
CA CYS A 367 -17.84 -8.21 -11.79
C CYS A 367 -17.83 -7.10 -10.73
N TYR A 368 -18.30 -5.89 -11.05
CA TYR A 368 -18.38 -4.79 -10.10
C TYR A 368 -19.61 -4.89 -9.22
N THR A 369 -19.45 -4.58 -7.93
CA THR A 369 -20.57 -4.50 -6.98
C THR A 369 -21.04 -3.05 -6.87
N LEU A 370 -22.33 -2.85 -7.14
CA LEU A 370 -22.98 -1.54 -6.96
C LEU A 370 -23.39 -1.38 -5.51
N ASP A 371 -23.04 -0.26 -4.89
CA ASP A 371 -23.48 0.03 -3.52
C ASP A 371 -24.99 0.13 -3.45
N VAL A 372 -25.56 0.92 -4.37
CA VAL A 372 -27.02 1.05 -4.60
C VAL A 372 -27.28 1.19 -6.09
N GLU A 373 -28.30 0.50 -6.57
CA GLU A 373 -28.81 0.64 -7.95
C GLU A 373 -30.25 1.18 -7.92
N ILE A 374 -30.50 2.21 -8.73
CA ILE A 374 -31.84 2.77 -8.95
C ILE A 374 -32.17 2.65 -10.44
N LYS A 375 -33.35 2.12 -10.76
CA LYS A 375 -33.84 1.94 -12.13
C LYS A 375 -34.93 2.97 -12.42
N LEU A 376 -34.83 3.62 -13.59
CA LEU A 376 -35.82 4.57 -14.06
C LEU A 376 -36.43 4.07 -15.36
N ASP A 377 -37.72 4.37 -15.55
CA ASP A 377 -38.43 4.15 -16.83
C ASP A 377 -38.14 5.29 -17.83
N GLU A 378 -38.78 5.23 -18.99
CA GLU A 378 -38.63 6.23 -20.08
C GLU A 378 -39.04 7.64 -19.64
N ASP A 379 -40.01 7.75 -18.73
CA ASP A 379 -40.52 9.01 -18.22
C ASP A 379 -39.75 9.53 -17.01
N GLY A 380 -38.78 8.77 -16.53
CA GLY A 380 -37.92 9.13 -15.38
C GLY A 380 -38.51 8.74 -14.04
N TYR A 381 -39.56 7.93 -13.97
CA TYR A 381 -40.10 7.39 -12.74
C TYR A 381 -39.26 6.23 -12.23
N VAL A 382 -39.14 6.12 -10.90
CA VAL A 382 -38.42 5.05 -10.26
C VAL A 382 -39.19 3.75 -10.34
N LEU A 383 -38.53 2.72 -10.84
CA LEU A 383 -39.07 1.36 -10.93
C LEU A 383 -38.64 0.54 -9.71
N PRO A 384 -39.44 -0.45 -9.31
CA PRO A 384 -39.00 -1.44 -8.32
C PRO A 384 -37.71 -2.13 -8.75
N ALA A 385 -36.84 -2.44 -7.79
CA ALA A 385 -35.54 -3.06 -8.03
C ALA A 385 -35.65 -4.42 -8.75
N SER A 386 -36.77 -5.12 -8.58
CA SER A 386 -37.04 -6.42 -9.22
C SER A 386 -37.36 -6.34 -10.71
N TYR A 387 -37.62 -5.15 -11.23
CA TYR A 387 -37.99 -4.98 -12.66
C TYR A 387 -36.72 -5.13 -13.50
N HIS A 388 -36.87 -5.91 -14.59
CA HIS A 388 -35.81 -6.10 -15.60
C HIS A 388 -36.22 -5.51 -16.97
N ASP A 389 -37.51 -5.53 -17.24
CA ASP A 389 -38.07 -4.94 -18.45
C ASP A 389 -38.44 -3.48 -18.19
N GLU A 390 -38.60 -2.71 -19.25
CA GLU A 390 -38.97 -1.29 -19.20
C GLU A 390 -37.91 -0.36 -18.50
N VAL A 391 -36.74 -0.88 -18.16
CA VAL A 391 -35.68 -0.07 -17.59
C VAL A 391 -35.01 0.75 -18.69
N HIS A 392 -35.21 2.07 -18.63
CA HIS A 392 -34.59 2.99 -19.58
C HIS A 392 -33.25 3.48 -19.11
N LYS A 393 -33.11 3.73 -17.81
CA LYS A 393 -31.91 4.27 -17.20
C LYS A 393 -31.57 3.54 -15.91
N ARG A 394 -30.28 3.27 -15.71
CA ARG A 394 -29.75 2.67 -14.50
C ARG A 394 -28.81 3.65 -13.82
N ILE A 395 -29.06 3.92 -12.54
CA ILE A 395 -28.23 4.79 -11.71
C ILE A 395 -27.46 3.91 -10.74
N ALA A 396 -26.14 4.09 -10.69
CA ALA A 396 -25.29 3.51 -9.69
C ALA A 396 -24.86 4.60 -8.70
N LEU A 397 -25.28 4.48 -7.45
CA LEU A 397 -24.79 5.33 -6.38
C LEU A 397 -23.45 4.79 -5.89
N CYS A 398 -22.42 5.62 -5.93
CA CYS A 398 -21.12 5.31 -5.33
C CYS A 398 -21.02 6.00 -3.97
N ILE A 399 -21.23 5.21 -2.92
CA ILE A 399 -21.20 5.67 -1.53
C ILE A 399 -19.74 5.61 -1.06
N ASP A 400 -19.01 6.69 -1.32
CA ASP A 400 -17.57 6.74 -1.22
C ASP A 400 -17.12 7.20 0.16
N GLY A 401 -16.78 6.23 1.02
CA GLY A 401 -16.19 6.47 2.33
C GLY A 401 -14.70 6.82 2.24
N PRO A 402 -14.07 7.16 3.39
CA PRO A 402 -12.67 7.60 3.44
C PRO A 402 -11.67 6.63 2.83
N LYS A 403 -11.91 5.33 2.90
CA LYS A 403 -11.03 4.29 2.36
C LYS A 403 -10.97 4.23 0.83
N ARG A 404 -11.88 4.89 0.16
CA ARG A 404 -11.91 4.99 -1.32
C ARG A 404 -11.09 6.17 -1.85
N TYR A 405 -10.56 7.00 -0.97
CA TYR A 405 -9.74 8.16 -1.29
C TYR A 405 -8.31 8.01 -0.78
N THR A 406 -7.41 8.84 -1.29
CA THR A 406 -6.10 9.03 -0.69
C THR A 406 -6.26 9.55 0.74
N SER A 407 -5.33 9.19 1.63
CA SER A 407 -5.45 9.50 3.06
C SER A 407 -5.34 11.01 3.38
N ASN A 408 -4.66 11.75 2.53
CA ASN A 408 -4.37 13.19 2.75
C ASN A 408 -5.09 14.13 1.79
N LYS A 409 -5.77 13.61 0.78
CA LYS A 409 -6.49 14.40 -0.23
C LYS A 409 -7.81 13.72 -0.58
N ARG A 410 -8.68 14.46 -1.26
CA ARG A 410 -9.96 13.95 -1.75
C ARG A 410 -9.86 13.41 -3.17
N GLN A 411 -8.79 12.67 -3.43
CA GLN A 411 -8.52 12.01 -4.70
C GLN A 411 -8.97 10.55 -4.62
N LEU A 412 -9.83 10.11 -5.53
CA LEU A 412 -10.21 8.70 -5.61
C LEU A 412 -8.99 7.83 -5.91
N LEU A 413 -8.90 6.70 -5.24
CA LEU A 413 -7.91 5.67 -5.57
C LEU A 413 -8.14 5.16 -6.99
N GLY A 414 -7.07 4.72 -7.65
CA GLY A 414 -7.14 4.23 -9.04
C GLY A 414 -8.16 3.13 -9.26
N LYS A 415 -8.29 2.20 -8.33
CA LYS A 415 -9.29 1.11 -8.40
C LYS A 415 -10.74 1.60 -8.34
N GLU A 416 -11.00 2.71 -7.69
CA GLU A 416 -12.34 3.31 -7.66
C GLU A 416 -12.60 4.12 -8.94
N ALA A 417 -11.60 4.81 -9.45
CA ALA A 417 -11.71 5.56 -10.70
C ALA A 417 -11.99 4.65 -11.90
N ILE A 418 -11.28 3.53 -12.02
CA ILE A 418 -11.52 2.57 -13.11
C ILE A 418 -12.92 1.92 -13.01
N LYS A 419 -13.36 1.61 -11.80
CA LYS A 419 -14.71 1.08 -11.58
C LYS A 419 -15.77 2.02 -12.14
N GLN A 420 -15.68 3.29 -11.80
CA GLN A 420 -16.64 4.31 -12.26
C GLN A 420 -16.58 4.49 -13.78
N ARG A 421 -15.37 4.51 -14.37
CA ARG A 421 -15.22 4.57 -15.85
C ARG A 421 -15.91 3.38 -16.53
N HIS A 422 -15.64 2.17 -16.04
CA HIS A 422 -16.22 0.97 -16.62
C HIS A 422 -17.74 0.93 -16.47
N LEU A 423 -18.26 1.31 -15.32
CA LEU A 423 -19.71 1.36 -15.11
C LEU A 423 -20.39 2.36 -16.05
N ARG A 424 -19.78 3.52 -16.30
CA ARG A 424 -20.31 4.48 -17.29
C ARG A 424 -20.34 3.88 -18.68
N LEU A 425 -19.29 3.19 -19.10
CA LEU A 425 -19.22 2.52 -20.40
C LEU A 425 -20.23 1.36 -20.52
N LEU A 426 -20.64 0.78 -19.40
CA LEU A 426 -21.65 -0.26 -19.34
C LEU A 426 -23.09 0.29 -19.29
N GLY A 427 -23.27 1.60 -19.35
CA GLY A 427 -24.57 2.26 -19.43
C GLY A 427 -25.12 2.78 -18.11
N TYR A 428 -24.35 2.71 -17.01
CA TYR A 428 -24.77 3.28 -15.73
C TYR A 428 -24.49 4.77 -15.67
N GLU A 429 -25.44 5.53 -15.14
CA GLU A 429 -25.17 6.89 -14.66
C GLU A 429 -24.59 6.81 -13.25
N ILE A 430 -23.40 7.37 -13.08
CA ILE A 430 -22.70 7.36 -11.79
C ILE A 430 -23.06 8.62 -11.01
N ILE A 431 -23.55 8.41 -9.79
CA ILE A 431 -23.79 9.49 -8.84
C ILE A 431 -22.95 9.20 -7.61
N GLN A 432 -22.02 10.11 -7.35
CA GLN A 432 -21.12 10.01 -6.20
C GLN A 432 -21.74 10.62 -4.97
N ILE A 433 -21.64 9.92 -3.83
CA ILE A 433 -22.01 10.41 -2.52
C ILE A 433 -20.73 10.33 -1.66
N PRO A 434 -19.87 11.36 -1.73
CA PRO A 434 -18.64 11.40 -0.96
C PRO A 434 -18.92 11.62 0.53
N PHE A 435 -18.16 10.93 1.37
CA PHE A 435 -18.30 11.04 2.83
C PHE A 435 -18.16 12.50 3.31
N TYR A 436 -17.26 13.27 2.73
CA TYR A 436 -16.99 14.66 3.14
C TYR A 436 -18.12 15.66 2.79
N GLU A 437 -18.99 15.32 1.84
CA GLU A 437 -20.23 16.08 1.61
C GLU A 437 -21.33 15.64 2.58
N PHE A 438 -21.43 14.31 2.78
CA PHE A 438 -22.47 13.71 3.60
C PHE A 438 -22.31 14.03 5.10
N ASP A 439 -21.08 14.08 5.59
CA ASP A 439 -20.76 14.40 7.00
C ASP A 439 -21.20 15.81 7.43
N LYS A 440 -21.46 16.70 6.49
CA LYS A 440 -21.98 18.05 6.75
C LYS A 440 -23.46 18.10 7.04
N LEU A 441 -24.18 17.03 6.77
CA LEU A 441 -25.62 16.95 6.94
C LEU A 441 -25.94 16.69 8.41
N ARG A 442 -26.90 17.47 8.97
CA ARG A 442 -27.14 17.49 10.40
C ARG A 442 -28.38 16.67 10.85
N ASN A 443 -29.33 16.49 9.96
CA ASN A 443 -30.59 15.82 10.27
C ASN A 443 -31.11 15.03 9.08
N GLN A 444 -32.12 14.20 9.31
CA GLN A 444 -32.70 13.33 8.28
C GLN A 444 -33.30 14.13 7.10
N ALA A 445 -33.92 15.27 7.38
CA ALA A 445 -34.50 16.11 6.34
C ALA A 445 -33.42 16.64 5.38
N SER A 446 -32.27 17.03 5.89
CA SER A 446 -31.14 17.47 5.05
C SER A 446 -30.52 16.33 4.25
N VAL A 447 -30.51 15.12 4.80
CA VAL A 447 -30.08 13.91 4.07
C VAL A 447 -30.99 13.64 2.88
N VAL A 448 -32.31 13.63 3.11
CA VAL A 448 -33.30 13.39 2.03
C VAL A 448 -33.19 14.48 0.95
N GLU A 449 -33.05 15.73 1.32
CA GLU A 449 -32.88 16.83 0.37
C GLU A 449 -31.59 16.69 -0.45
N TYR A 450 -30.49 16.37 0.22
CA TYR A 450 -29.20 16.11 -0.45
C TYR A 450 -29.32 15.00 -1.48
N LEU A 451 -29.89 13.86 -1.10
CA LEU A 451 -30.08 12.72 -2.01
C LEU A 451 -31.00 13.08 -3.18
N HIS A 452 -32.08 13.82 -2.92
CA HIS A 452 -32.98 14.29 -3.97
C HIS A 452 -32.25 15.15 -5.01
N GLN A 453 -31.45 16.10 -4.55
CA GLN A 453 -30.68 16.97 -5.44
C GLN A 453 -29.60 16.23 -6.24
N LYS A 454 -28.97 15.22 -5.64
CA LYS A 454 -27.97 14.38 -6.30
C LYS A 454 -28.58 13.45 -7.36
N ILE A 455 -29.68 12.81 -7.04
CA ILE A 455 -30.29 11.77 -7.88
C ILE A 455 -31.22 12.39 -8.94
N PHE A 456 -31.96 13.43 -8.59
CA PHE A 456 -32.96 14.08 -9.44
C PHE A 456 -32.69 15.59 -9.61
N PRO A 457 -31.54 16.01 -10.16
CA PRO A 457 -31.14 17.42 -10.20
C PRO A 457 -32.05 18.30 -11.09
N HIS A 458 -32.78 17.68 -12.01
CA HIS A 458 -33.64 18.37 -12.96
C HIS A 458 -35.14 18.26 -12.66
N SER A 459 -35.51 17.69 -11.52
CA SER A 459 -36.90 17.64 -11.11
C SER A 459 -37.33 19.00 -10.57
N TYR A 460 -38.33 19.62 -11.21
CA TYR A 460 -38.97 20.82 -10.71
C TYR A 460 -39.76 20.47 -9.46
N ARG A 461 -39.41 21.05 -8.30
CA ARG A 461 -40.31 21.06 -7.16
C ARG A 461 -41.51 21.94 -7.55
N LEU A 462 -42.65 21.35 -7.79
CA LEU A 462 -43.90 22.09 -7.70
C LEU A 462 -44.06 22.50 -6.24
N SER A 463 -43.68 23.74 -5.95
CA SER A 463 -44.01 24.35 -4.65
C SER A 463 -45.53 24.57 -4.66
N TRP A 464 -46.20 23.81 -3.86
CA TRP A 464 -47.60 24.08 -3.52
C TRP A 464 -47.69 25.08 -2.40
#